data_910e28ed6153048b45adbbb32beec8cb
#
_entry.id   910e28ed6153048b45adbbb32beec8cb
#
_cell.length_a   1.000
_cell.length_b   1.000
_cell.length_c   1.000
_cell.angle_alpha   90.00
_cell.angle_beta   90.00
_cell.angle_gamma   90.00
#
_symmetry.space_group_name_H-M   'P 1'
#
loop_
_entity.id
_entity.type
_entity.pdbx_description
1 polymer ?
#
loop_
_entity_poly.entity_id
_entity_poly.type
_entity_poly.pdbx_seq_one_letter_code
_entity_poly.pdbx_strand_id
1 'polypeptide(L)'
;MVNVIRGSKNFHDGQWQAWLVNDMEVVVDLEKTQIISQVTVGSIENQGAGIYFPTAVKVLVSADGVTYKEVQQVLRPFSINSNSELKDFKIKFDKLNTRFVKVIATNLKKSPKGEDSWLFIDEILIN
;
A
#
# COMPACT_ATOMS: atom_id res chain seq x y z
N MET A 1 -12.92 6.55 -9.40
CA MET A 1 -11.52 6.10 -9.22
C MET A 1 -10.67 7.27 -8.78
N VAL A 2 -9.81 7.06 -7.79
CA VAL A 2 -8.88 8.07 -7.28
C VAL A 2 -7.47 7.50 -7.39
N ASN A 3 -6.57 8.27 -8.03
CA ASN A 3 -5.14 7.95 -8.11
C ASN A 3 -4.39 8.90 -7.18
N VAL A 4 -3.77 8.39 -6.14
CA VAL A 4 -3.13 9.20 -5.09
C VAL A 4 -1.64 9.38 -5.36
N ILE A 5 -0.95 8.30 -5.75
CA ILE A 5 0.51 8.29 -5.96
C ILE A 5 0.79 7.49 -7.24
N ARG A 6 1.76 7.94 -8.02
CA ARG A 6 2.23 7.19 -9.19
C ARG A 6 3.73 7.36 -9.36
N GLY A 7 4.44 6.22 -9.52
CA GLY A 7 5.86 6.19 -9.77
C GLY A 7 6.23 5.27 -10.94
N SER A 8 7.50 5.07 -11.16
CA SER A 8 8.05 4.19 -12.18
C SER A 8 8.87 3.06 -11.56
N LYS A 9 9.43 2.17 -12.38
CA LYS A 9 10.35 1.13 -11.89
C LYS A 9 11.65 1.70 -11.29
N ASN A 10 11.99 2.93 -11.64
CA ASN A 10 13.18 3.59 -11.11
C ASN A 10 12.81 4.30 -9.81
N PHE A 11 13.14 3.69 -8.68
CA PHE A 11 12.85 4.24 -7.36
C PHE A 11 13.64 5.51 -7.03
N HIS A 12 14.54 5.94 -7.91
CA HIS A 12 15.29 7.20 -7.78
C HIS A 12 14.66 8.37 -8.52
N ASP A 13 13.52 8.20 -9.19
CA ASP A 13 12.90 9.26 -9.99
C ASP A 13 12.14 10.30 -9.17
N GLY A 14 12.04 10.12 -7.85
CA GLY A 14 11.41 11.08 -6.96
C GLY A 14 9.88 10.97 -6.86
N GLN A 15 9.26 10.05 -7.58
CA GLN A 15 7.81 9.84 -7.55
C GLN A 15 7.38 8.80 -6.52
N TRP A 16 8.33 8.07 -5.95
CA TRP A 16 8.08 7.05 -4.96
C TRP A 16 8.01 7.65 -3.57
N GLN A 17 7.11 7.13 -2.74
CA GLN A 17 7.11 7.40 -1.32
C GLN A 17 7.64 6.17 -0.59
N ALA A 18 8.47 6.41 0.43
CA ALA A 18 9.24 5.37 1.08
C ALA A 18 9.13 5.45 2.61
N TRP A 19 9.08 4.28 3.24
CA TRP A 19 9.05 4.12 4.69
C TRP A 19 10.15 3.16 5.10
N LEU A 20 11.10 3.62 5.92
CA LEU A 20 12.14 2.78 6.48
C LEU A 20 11.64 2.20 7.81
N VAL A 21 11.53 0.87 7.88
CA VAL A 21 11.10 0.11 9.07
C VAL A 21 9.63 0.36 9.47
N ASN A 22 9.08 1.49 9.10
CA ASN A 22 7.71 1.89 9.46
C ASN A 22 6.69 1.38 8.46
N ASP A 23 5.48 1.13 8.93
CA ASP A 23 4.35 0.84 8.05
C ASP A 23 3.87 2.11 7.36
N MET A 24 3.31 1.95 6.16
CA MET A 24 2.59 3.03 5.51
C MET A 24 1.18 3.11 6.09
N GLU A 25 0.77 4.31 6.46
CA GLU A 25 -0.62 4.58 6.81
C GLU A 25 -1.04 5.87 6.09
N VAL A 26 -2.01 5.76 5.20
CA VAL A 26 -2.50 6.86 4.39
C VAL A 26 -4.02 6.92 4.52
N VAL A 27 -4.53 8.14 4.73
CA VAL A 27 -5.97 8.41 4.72
C VAL A 27 -6.30 9.24 3.49
N VAL A 28 -7.27 8.77 2.71
CA VAL A 28 -7.76 9.48 1.53
C VAL A 28 -9.17 9.97 1.82
N ASP A 29 -9.38 11.28 1.72
CA ASP A 29 -10.70 11.89 1.77
C ASP A 29 -11.24 11.98 0.34
N LEU A 30 -12.29 11.23 0.05
CA LEU A 30 -12.92 11.23 -1.27
C LEU A 30 -13.77 12.50 -1.49
N GLU A 31 -13.81 13.40 -0.49
CA GLU A 31 -14.53 14.70 -0.48
C GLU A 31 -16.04 14.55 -0.36
N LYS A 32 -16.58 13.43 -0.76
CA LYS A 32 -18.00 13.10 -0.62
C LYS A 32 -18.14 11.58 -0.52
N THR A 33 -19.28 11.12 -0.05
CA THR A 33 -19.59 9.69 0.00
C THR A 33 -19.64 9.13 -1.42
N GLN A 34 -18.88 8.08 -1.66
CA GLN A 34 -18.82 7.38 -2.95
C GLN A 34 -18.93 5.87 -2.74
N ILE A 35 -19.39 5.18 -3.77
CA ILE A 35 -19.43 3.71 -3.77
C ILE A 35 -18.06 3.22 -4.25
N ILE A 36 -17.42 2.36 -3.46
CA ILE A 36 -16.15 1.74 -3.81
C ILE A 36 -16.22 0.23 -3.60
N SER A 37 -15.32 -0.53 -4.28
CA SER A 37 -15.25 -1.99 -4.16
C SER A 37 -13.82 -2.51 -4.27
N GLN A 38 -12.84 -1.66 -4.52
CA GLN A 38 -11.45 -2.09 -4.68
C GLN A 38 -10.49 -0.97 -4.36
N VAL A 39 -9.37 -1.34 -3.73
CA VAL A 39 -8.20 -0.49 -3.57
C VAL A 39 -7.01 -1.23 -4.18
N THR A 40 -6.22 -0.54 -5.00
CA THR A 40 -5.00 -1.08 -5.59
C THR A 40 -3.81 -0.31 -5.04
N VAL A 41 -2.81 -1.02 -4.54
CA VAL A 41 -1.57 -0.44 -4.01
C VAL A 41 -0.41 -0.95 -4.86
N GLY A 42 0.28 -0.04 -5.54
CA GLY A 42 1.46 -0.37 -6.35
C GLY A 42 2.73 -0.26 -5.51
N SER A 43 3.59 -1.27 -5.59
CA SER A 43 4.84 -1.33 -4.85
C SER A 43 5.96 -1.88 -5.71
N ILE A 44 7.21 -1.56 -5.36
CA ILE A 44 8.40 -2.12 -6.00
C ILE A 44 9.16 -2.95 -4.98
N GLU A 45 9.77 -4.04 -5.46
CA GLU A 45 10.72 -4.83 -4.69
C GLU A 45 12.08 -4.83 -5.40
N ASN A 46 13.13 -4.56 -4.63
CA ASN A 46 14.52 -4.75 -5.04
C ASN A 46 15.30 -5.14 -3.79
N GLN A 47 15.36 -6.44 -3.54
CA GLN A 47 15.95 -6.96 -2.30
C GLN A 47 17.43 -6.64 -2.19
N GLY A 48 18.14 -6.56 -3.32
CA GLY A 48 19.55 -6.15 -3.33
C GLY A 48 19.77 -4.71 -2.85
N ALA A 49 18.76 -3.84 -3.00
CA ALA A 49 18.78 -2.47 -2.51
C ALA A 49 18.06 -2.31 -1.15
N GLY A 50 17.62 -3.41 -0.54
CA GLY A 50 16.90 -3.37 0.74
C GLY A 50 15.44 -2.94 0.63
N ILE A 51 14.84 -3.06 -0.54
CA ILE A 51 13.45 -2.66 -0.81
C ILE A 51 12.60 -3.91 -0.94
N TYR A 52 11.54 -3.99 -0.14
CA TYR A 52 10.68 -5.18 -0.06
C TYR A 52 9.22 -4.82 -0.26
N PHE A 53 8.46 -5.76 -0.82
CA PHE A 53 7.00 -5.64 -0.87
C PHE A 53 6.42 -5.61 0.53
N PRO A 54 5.24 -4.98 0.72
CA PRO A 54 4.55 -5.07 2.00
C PRO A 54 4.16 -6.53 2.28
N THR A 55 4.16 -6.91 3.56
CA THR A 55 3.75 -8.25 3.98
C THR A 55 2.25 -8.37 4.17
N ALA A 56 1.56 -7.23 4.27
CA ALA A 56 0.11 -7.15 4.32
C ALA A 56 -0.35 -5.79 3.85
N VAL A 57 -1.52 -5.72 3.25
CA VAL A 57 -2.18 -4.45 2.92
C VAL A 57 -3.61 -4.53 3.43
N LYS A 58 -4.00 -3.56 4.27
CA LYS A 58 -5.32 -3.46 4.87
C LYS A 58 -6.06 -2.24 4.35
N VAL A 59 -7.37 -2.38 4.17
CA VAL A 59 -8.25 -1.28 3.81
C VAL A 59 -9.29 -1.09 4.92
N LEU A 60 -9.40 0.14 5.41
CA LEU A 60 -10.39 0.55 6.39
C LEU A 60 -11.18 1.72 5.82
N VAL A 61 -12.42 1.84 6.24
CA VAL A 61 -13.31 2.89 5.76
C VAL A 61 -13.96 3.63 6.93
N SER A 62 -14.35 4.89 6.68
CA SER A 62 -15.02 5.72 7.67
C SER A 62 -15.96 6.70 6.98
N ALA A 63 -17.08 6.99 7.64
CA ALA A 63 -18.02 8.02 7.22
C ALA A 63 -17.62 9.40 7.75
N ASP A 64 -16.96 9.46 8.90
CA ASP A 64 -16.68 10.71 9.63
C ASP A 64 -15.17 11.05 9.72
N GLY A 65 -14.30 10.14 9.30
CA GLY A 65 -12.85 10.33 9.40
C GLY A 65 -12.27 10.11 10.80
N VAL A 66 -13.08 9.63 11.74
CA VAL A 66 -12.68 9.42 13.15
C VAL A 66 -12.74 7.95 13.50
N THR A 67 -13.84 7.28 13.21
CA THR A 67 -14.03 5.86 13.50
C THR A 67 -13.90 5.06 12.22
N TYR A 68 -12.95 4.13 12.17
CA TYR A 68 -12.64 3.32 11.01
C TYR A 68 -13.00 1.86 11.23
N LYS A 69 -13.48 1.21 10.17
CA LYS A 69 -13.79 -0.21 10.16
C LYS A 69 -12.94 -0.89 9.09
N GLU A 70 -12.24 -1.96 9.46
CA GLU A 70 -11.49 -2.76 8.48
C GLU A 70 -12.49 -3.54 7.61
N VAL A 71 -12.31 -3.47 6.28
CA VAL A 71 -13.19 -4.15 5.32
C VAL A 71 -12.51 -5.32 4.63
N GLN A 72 -11.20 -5.27 4.43
CA GLN A 72 -10.45 -6.35 3.78
C GLN A 72 -8.96 -6.20 4.05
N GLN A 73 -8.24 -7.32 3.97
CA GLN A 73 -6.77 -7.32 3.93
C GLN A 73 -6.28 -8.41 2.99
N VAL A 74 -5.09 -8.17 2.44
CA VAL A 74 -4.34 -9.13 1.62
C VAL A 74 -3.02 -9.40 2.33
N LEU A 75 -2.68 -10.66 2.52
CA LEU A 75 -1.41 -11.08 3.13
C LEU A 75 -0.45 -11.57 2.04
N ARG A 76 0.81 -11.18 2.18
CA ARG A 76 1.88 -11.65 1.30
C ARG A 76 3.11 -11.95 2.15
N PRO A 77 3.31 -13.21 2.57
CA PRO A 77 4.52 -13.59 3.31
C PRO A 77 5.78 -13.27 2.50
N PHE A 78 6.85 -12.96 3.18
CA PHE A 78 8.14 -12.72 2.54
C PHE A 78 8.56 -13.95 1.73
N SER A 79 9.08 -13.70 0.52
CA SER A 79 9.77 -14.72 -0.26
C SER A 79 11.00 -14.12 -0.94
N ILE A 80 12.04 -14.95 -1.13
CA ILE A 80 13.27 -14.50 -1.75
C ILE A 80 13.03 -14.23 -3.24
N ASN A 81 13.48 -13.05 -3.70
CA ASN A 81 13.39 -12.63 -5.09
C ASN A 81 14.64 -11.83 -5.44
N SER A 82 15.40 -12.31 -6.42
CA SER A 82 16.63 -11.65 -6.87
C SER A 82 16.41 -10.59 -7.95
N ASN A 83 15.19 -10.50 -8.48
CA ASN A 83 14.85 -9.55 -9.53
C ASN A 83 14.17 -8.31 -8.97
N SER A 84 14.36 -7.16 -9.65
CA SER A 84 13.54 -5.98 -9.39
C SER A 84 12.17 -6.18 -10.00
N GLU A 85 11.10 -5.89 -9.25
CA GLU A 85 9.74 -6.17 -9.68
C GLU A 85 8.77 -5.10 -9.21
N LEU A 86 7.84 -4.72 -10.07
CA LEU A 86 6.66 -3.92 -9.72
C LEU A 86 5.48 -4.85 -9.53
N LYS A 87 4.66 -4.58 -8.51
CA LYS A 87 3.46 -5.36 -8.27
C LYS A 87 2.33 -4.47 -7.79
N ASP A 88 1.13 -4.72 -8.30
CA ASP A 88 -0.11 -4.11 -7.82
C ASP A 88 -0.82 -5.08 -6.88
N PHE A 89 -0.99 -4.65 -5.63
CA PHE A 89 -1.78 -5.39 -4.64
C PHE A 89 -3.22 -4.92 -4.77
N LYS A 90 -4.09 -5.81 -5.23
CA LYS A 90 -5.52 -5.51 -5.43
C LYS A 90 -6.31 -6.06 -4.24
N ILE A 91 -6.95 -5.17 -3.51
CA ILE A 91 -7.77 -5.50 -2.35
C ILE A 91 -9.21 -5.29 -2.76
N LYS A 92 -9.94 -6.40 -2.96
CA LYS A 92 -11.34 -6.38 -3.39
C LYS A 92 -12.27 -6.68 -2.23
N PHE A 93 -13.39 -5.98 -2.20
CA PHE A 93 -14.43 -6.16 -1.18
C PHE A 93 -15.79 -5.85 -1.79
N ASP A 94 -16.87 -6.18 -1.07
CA ASP A 94 -18.23 -5.88 -1.54
C ASP A 94 -18.40 -4.37 -1.64
N LYS A 95 -19.20 -3.93 -2.63
CA LYS A 95 -19.51 -2.51 -2.81
C LYS A 95 -20.01 -1.90 -1.52
N LEU A 96 -19.47 -0.75 -1.17
CA LEU A 96 -19.90 0.00 0.02
C LEU A 96 -19.78 1.50 -0.23
N ASN A 97 -20.54 2.28 0.54
CA ASN A 97 -20.47 3.74 0.52
C ASN A 97 -19.52 4.20 1.61
N THR A 98 -18.58 5.08 1.25
CA THR A 98 -17.69 5.69 2.23
C THR A 98 -17.16 7.02 1.72
N ARG A 99 -16.71 7.88 2.63
CA ARG A 99 -16.01 9.11 2.30
C ARG A 99 -14.51 9.00 2.55
N PHE A 100 -14.11 8.36 3.65
CA PHE A 100 -12.70 8.23 4.03
C PHE A 100 -12.23 6.80 3.87
N VAL A 101 -11.04 6.64 3.27
CA VAL A 101 -10.40 5.34 3.08
C VAL A 101 -9.03 5.39 3.71
N LYS A 102 -8.75 4.49 4.63
CA LYS A 102 -7.42 4.32 5.22
C LYS A 102 -6.78 3.07 4.63
N VAL A 103 -5.55 3.22 4.16
CA VAL A 103 -4.76 2.11 3.61
C VAL A 103 -3.53 1.95 4.48
N ILE A 104 -3.32 0.73 4.97
CA ILE A 104 -2.14 0.39 5.78
C ILE A 104 -1.38 -0.71 5.05
N ALA A 105 -0.12 -0.42 4.70
CA ALA A 105 0.78 -1.39 4.12
C ALA A 105 1.86 -1.72 5.15
N THR A 106 1.95 -2.98 5.52
CA THR A 106 2.85 -3.43 6.59
C THR A 106 4.26 -3.64 6.05
N ASN A 107 5.23 -2.94 6.65
CA ASN A 107 6.64 -3.08 6.31
C ASN A 107 7.19 -4.40 6.84
N LEU A 108 8.04 -5.08 6.07
CA LEU A 108 8.76 -6.29 6.52
C LEU A 108 9.60 -6.00 7.77
N LYS A 109 10.07 -4.79 7.93
CA LYS A 109 10.86 -4.22 9.02
C LYS A 109 12.32 -4.64 9.00
N LYS A 110 12.60 -5.94 9.01
CA LYS A 110 13.96 -6.47 8.96
C LYS A 110 14.09 -7.49 7.84
N SER A 111 15.19 -7.42 7.10
CA SER A 111 15.54 -8.43 6.11
C SER A 111 15.97 -9.72 6.80
N PRO A 112 16.09 -10.84 6.06
CA PRO A 112 16.64 -12.09 6.63
C PRO A 112 18.03 -11.95 7.26
N LYS A 113 18.78 -10.93 6.84
CA LYS A 113 20.12 -10.64 7.39
C LYS A 113 20.07 -9.67 8.60
N GLY A 114 18.87 -9.25 9.03
CA GLY A 114 18.69 -8.34 10.15
C GLY A 114 18.88 -6.86 9.81
N GLU A 115 18.97 -6.52 8.53
CA GLU A 115 19.07 -5.12 8.09
C GLU A 115 17.67 -4.48 8.00
N ASP A 116 17.63 -3.14 8.12
CA ASP A 116 16.38 -2.39 8.03
C ASP A 116 15.80 -2.48 6.62
N SER A 117 14.48 -2.65 6.53
CA SER A 117 13.76 -2.79 5.26
C SER A 117 13.08 -1.49 4.87
N TRP A 118 13.17 -1.16 3.58
CA TRP A 118 12.43 -0.08 2.95
C TRP A 118 11.15 -0.61 2.32
N LEU A 119 10.08 0.15 2.47
CA LEU A 119 8.80 -0.05 1.78
C LEU A 119 8.61 1.12 0.82
N PHE A 120 8.47 0.83 -0.48
CA PHE A 120 8.27 1.84 -1.52
C PHE A 120 6.90 1.66 -2.16
N ILE A 121 6.10 2.71 -2.16
CA ILE A 121 4.75 2.73 -2.74
C ILE A 121 4.72 3.80 -3.85
N ASP A 122 4.22 3.44 -5.03
CA ASP A 122 4.14 4.36 -6.16
C ASP A 122 2.71 4.79 -6.48
N GLU A 123 1.72 4.00 -6.11
CA GLU A 123 0.36 4.25 -6.55
C GLU A 123 -0.66 3.71 -5.54
N ILE A 124 -1.71 4.49 -5.32
CA ILE A 124 -2.92 4.02 -4.64
C ILE A 124 -4.11 4.43 -5.51
N LEU A 125 -4.87 3.44 -5.98
CA LEU A 125 -6.08 3.61 -6.78
C LEU A 125 -7.28 3.14 -5.98
N ILE A 126 -8.34 3.94 -5.94
CA ILE A 126 -9.58 3.61 -5.25
C ILE A 126 -10.72 3.60 -6.27
N ASN A 127 -11.36 2.46 -6.42
CA ASN A 127 -12.43 2.26 -7.39
C ASN A 127 -13.75 1.92 -6.72
#